data_c82ac26a705bede9a5fc102f28067925
#
_entry.id   c82ac26a705bede9a5fc102f28067925
#
_cell.length_a   1.000
_cell.length_b   1.000
_cell.length_c   1.000
_cell.angle_alpha   90.00
_cell.angle_beta   90.00
_cell.angle_gamma   90.00
#
_symmetry.space_group_name_H-M   'P 1'
#
loop_
_entity.id
_entity.type
_entity.pdbx_description
1 polymer ?
#
loop_
_entity_poly.entity_id
_entity_poly.type
_entity_poly.pdbx_seq_one_letter_code
_entity_poly.pdbx_strand_id
1 'polypeptide(L)'
;MSNMESTQIIETLQREMRKVSSMAMYNNLMWWATGQHEFYQKEVDRAFSTLDAIVLDDYKDEFIIRLLEGKKFYRARTIDVQDNSLKKCGLHYNEQRFFGFNWDESKEPPAEFAHEGRMSCEGEVALYLADDEITACTEVRPKIRQLVSVAKFRLSQDIHILDFSKRKYSIPLNTNDSKYDADVRYLLSKVLFLFTKPIYDSKDYIVTQKIAKHYREKGIKGFAYKSFYSNGINYTFFDEYMELFDWVDSRILLNYASSNQFLSLDTEEYRKDIDNSYMIENKPDKQCIGEIIRQTREIFDFDDCNTNG
;
A
#
# COMPACT_ATOMS: atom_id res chain seq x y z
N MET A 1 40.61 -39.33 -2.45
CA MET A 1 39.40 -38.52 -2.28
C MET A 1 38.23 -39.45 -2.16
N SER A 2 37.49 -39.38 -1.07
CA SER A 2 36.36 -40.28 -0.84
C SER A 2 35.18 -39.87 -1.75
N ASN A 3 34.35 -40.82 -2.16
CA ASN A 3 33.14 -40.54 -2.94
C ASN A 3 32.24 -39.46 -2.28
N MET A 4 32.31 -39.36 -0.95
CA MET A 4 31.57 -38.37 -0.16
C MET A 4 32.06 -36.91 -0.37
N GLU A 5 33.40 -36.72 -0.48
CA GLU A 5 33.97 -35.38 -0.75
C GLU A 5 33.63 -34.88 -2.16
N SER A 6 33.67 -35.81 -3.15
CA SER A 6 33.31 -35.48 -4.53
C SER A 6 31.82 -35.10 -4.65
N THR A 7 30.91 -35.74 -3.93
CA THR A 7 29.48 -35.44 -3.90
C THR A 7 29.23 -34.06 -3.29
N GLN A 8 29.86 -33.74 -2.15
CA GLN A 8 29.75 -32.41 -1.51
C GLN A 8 30.25 -31.28 -2.39
N ILE A 9 31.34 -31.49 -3.13
CA ILE A 9 31.88 -30.51 -4.07
C ILE A 9 30.89 -30.27 -5.21
N ILE A 10 30.32 -31.34 -5.78
CA ILE A 10 29.32 -31.22 -6.87
C ILE A 10 28.08 -30.48 -6.40
N GLU A 11 27.55 -30.82 -5.23
CA GLU A 11 26.38 -30.12 -4.64
C GLU A 11 26.67 -28.66 -4.37
N THR A 12 27.86 -28.33 -3.87
CA THR A 12 28.27 -26.93 -3.64
C THR A 12 28.38 -26.16 -4.95
N LEU A 13 29.00 -26.73 -5.98
CA LEU A 13 29.09 -26.12 -7.30
C LEU A 13 27.73 -25.91 -7.94
N GLN A 14 26.85 -26.90 -7.86
CA GLN A 14 25.47 -26.79 -8.36
C GLN A 14 24.72 -25.68 -7.62
N ARG A 15 24.87 -25.56 -6.31
CA ARG A 15 24.27 -24.49 -5.51
C ARG A 15 24.76 -23.10 -5.93
N GLU A 16 26.08 -22.94 -6.11
CA GLU A 16 26.64 -21.66 -6.56
C GLU A 16 26.22 -21.32 -8.00
N MET A 17 26.20 -22.30 -8.90
CA MET A 17 25.69 -22.10 -10.28
C MET A 17 24.24 -21.68 -10.29
N ARG A 18 23.40 -22.21 -9.41
CA ARG A 18 21.99 -21.84 -9.27
C ARG A 18 21.84 -20.39 -8.75
N LYS A 19 22.61 -19.98 -7.73
CA LYS A 19 22.62 -18.60 -7.26
C LYS A 19 22.93 -17.62 -8.39
N VAL A 20 23.92 -17.92 -9.23
CA VAL A 20 24.24 -17.12 -10.42
C VAL A 20 23.03 -17.07 -11.36
N SER A 21 22.32 -18.18 -11.53
CA SER A 21 21.15 -18.25 -12.40
C SER A 21 19.97 -17.37 -11.89
N SER A 22 19.66 -17.42 -10.60
CA SER A 22 18.58 -16.61 -10.04
C SER A 22 18.93 -15.13 -9.99
N MET A 23 20.18 -14.80 -9.73
CA MET A 23 20.68 -13.45 -9.86
C MET A 23 20.60 -12.95 -11.31
N ALA A 24 20.91 -13.82 -12.29
CA ALA A 24 20.75 -13.48 -13.70
C ALA A 24 19.29 -13.21 -14.07
N MET A 25 18.34 -14.05 -13.62
CA MET A 25 16.90 -13.83 -13.80
C MET A 25 16.47 -12.48 -13.22
N TYR A 26 16.84 -12.19 -11.98
CA TYR A 26 16.49 -10.93 -11.32
C TYR A 26 17.10 -9.72 -12.04
N ASN A 27 18.37 -9.76 -12.37
CA ASN A 27 19.05 -8.65 -13.06
C ASN A 27 18.44 -8.40 -14.45
N ASN A 28 18.16 -9.45 -15.21
CA ASN A 28 17.54 -9.31 -16.53
C ASN A 28 16.10 -8.78 -16.41
N LEU A 29 15.35 -9.20 -15.41
CA LEU A 29 14.01 -8.63 -15.10
C LEU A 29 14.10 -7.12 -14.82
N MET A 30 15.08 -6.70 -14.02
CA MET A 30 15.32 -5.28 -13.72
C MET A 30 15.74 -4.50 -14.97
N TRP A 31 16.69 -4.99 -15.76
CA TRP A 31 17.17 -4.33 -16.96
C TRP A 31 16.08 -4.23 -18.03
N TRP A 32 15.33 -5.30 -18.25
CA TRP A 32 14.16 -5.29 -19.14
C TRP A 32 13.13 -4.24 -18.69
N ALA A 33 12.82 -4.18 -17.40
CA ALA A 33 11.85 -3.27 -16.90
C ALA A 33 12.28 -1.80 -17.05
N THR A 34 13.55 -1.49 -16.74
CA THR A 34 14.07 -0.11 -16.73
C THR A 34 14.62 0.34 -18.08
N GLY A 35 14.92 -0.59 -19.00
CA GLY A 35 15.56 -0.28 -20.28
C GLY A 35 16.97 0.29 -20.16
N GLN A 36 17.64 0.14 -19.02
CA GLN A 36 18.95 0.76 -18.75
C GLN A 36 20.14 -0.01 -19.32
N HIS A 37 19.97 -1.31 -19.55
CA HIS A 37 21.02 -2.22 -20.04
C HIS A 37 20.46 -3.20 -21.06
N GLU A 38 21.36 -3.83 -21.83
CA GLU A 38 20.98 -5.00 -22.60
C GLU A 38 20.53 -6.13 -21.66
N PHE A 39 19.50 -6.84 -22.05
CA PHE A 39 18.93 -7.96 -21.28
C PHE A 39 18.70 -9.17 -22.18
N TYR A 40 18.70 -10.34 -21.58
CA TYR A 40 18.36 -11.58 -22.27
C TYR A 40 16.89 -11.91 -22.04
N GLN A 41 16.05 -11.77 -23.09
CA GLN A 41 14.62 -12.02 -23.02
C GLN A 41 14.30 -13.41 -22.39
N LYS A 42 15.09 -14.43 -22.75
CA LYS A 42 14.96 -15.78 -22.19
C LYS A 42 15.06 -15.80 -20.65
N GLU A 43 15.88 -14.97 -20.04
CA GLU A 43 16.01 -14.91 -18.58
C GLU A 43 14.83 -14.13 -17.96
N VAL A 44 14.28 -13.15 -18.65
CA VAL A 44 13.04 -12.45 -18.24
C VAL A 44 11.85 -13.42 -18.27
N ASP A 45 11.69 -14.15 -19.38
CA ASP A 45 10.62 -15.14 -19.54
C ASP A 45 10.73 -16.25 -18.47
N ARG A 46 11.96 -16.66 -18.17
CA ARG A 46 12.24 -17.63 -17.12
C ARG A 46 11.91 -17.07 -15.73
N ALA A 47 12.19 -15.79 -15.47
CA ALA A 47 11.83 -15.14 -14.20
C ALA A 47 10.31 -15.13 -14.00
N PHE A 48 9.55 -14.71 -15.02
CA PHE A 48 8.09 -14.73 -14.95
C PHE A 48 7.53 -16.16 -14.83
N SER A 49 8.01 -17.11 -15.63
CA SER A 49 7.58 -18.50 -15.55
C SER A 49 7.86 -19.10 -14.17
N THR A 50 8.98 -18.75 -13.55
CA THR A 50 9.33 -19.19 -12.20
C THR A 50 8.41 -18.55 -11.15
N LEU A 51 8.13 -17.24 -11.27
CA LEU A 51 7.22 -16.54 -10.37
C LEU A 51 5.79 -17.09 -10.50
N ASP A 52 5.33 -17.30 -11.72
CA ASP A 52 3.99 -17.86 -11.98
C ASP A 52 3.84 -19.25 -11.39
N ALA A 53 4.81 -20.13 -11.60
CA ALA A 53 4.80 -21.48 -11.04
C ALA A 53 4.73 -21.47 -9.50
N ILE A 54 5.40 -20.51 -8.85
CA ILE A 54 5.33 -20.37 -7.38
C ILE A 54 3.99 -19.79 -6.95
N VAL A 55 3.62 -18.65 -7.54
CA VAL A 55 2.56 -17.79 -7.03
C VAL A 55 1.17 -18.26 -7.45
N LEU A 56 1.04 -18.81 -8.66
CA LEU A 56 -0.25 -19.19 -9.25
C LEU A 56 -0.51 -20.70 -9.20
N ASP A 57 0.53 -21.53 -9.04
CA ASP A 57 0.43 -22.99 -9.07
C ASP A 57 0.83 -23.62 -7.74
N ASP A 58 2.13 -23.76 -7.48
CA ASP A 58 2.65 -24.62 -6.40
C ASP A 58 2.36 -24.10 -4.98
N TYR A 59 2.31 -22.76 -4.80
CA TYR A 59 2.01 -22.11 -3.52
C TYR A 59 0.81 -21.15 -3.65
N LYS A 60 -0.10 -21.46 -4.53
CA LYS A 60 -1.30 -20.64 -4.79
C LYS A 60 -2.05 -20.28 -3.51
N ASP A 61 -2.27 -21.22 -2.62
CA ASP A 61 -3.00 -21.02 -1.36
C ASP A 61 -2.26 -20.09 -0.40
N GLU A 62 -0.96 -19.91 -0.60
CA GLU A 62 -0.12 -18.99 0.18
C GLU A 62 -0.13 -17.57 -0.39
N PHE A 63 -0.25 -17.43 -1.71
CA PHE A 63 -0.18 -16.14 -2.40
C PHE A 63 -1.53 -15.60 -2.85
N ILE A 64 -2.51 -16.45 -3.13
CA ILE A 64 -3.84 -16.00 -3.50
C ILE A 64 -4.74 -16.05 -2.28
N ILE A 65 -5.03 -14.87 -1.73
CA ILE A 65 -5.92 -14.73 -0.58
C ILE A 65 -7.33 -14.33 -1.01
N ARG A 66 -8.32 -14.87 -0.30
CA ARG A 66 -9.71 -14.46 -0.41
C ARG A 66 -9.98 -13.33 0.58
N LEU A 67 -10.38 -12.18 0.06
CA LEU A 67 -10.94 -11.10 0.85
C LEU A 67 -12.44 -11.28 0.92
N LEU A 68 -12.99 -11.26 2.12
CA LEU A 68 -14.41 -11.50 2.35
C LEU A 68 -15.22 -10.21 2.18
N GLU A 69 -16.45 -10.35 1.72
CA GLU A 69 -17.46 -9.29 1.77
C GLU A 69 -17.52 -8.65 3.17
N GLY A 70 -17.73 -7.36 3.21
CA GLY A 70 -17.75 -6.58 4.46
C GLY A 70 -16.39 -6.17 4.99
N LYS A 71 -15.27 -6.67 4.40
CA LYS A 71 -13.92 -6.22 4.81
C LYS A 71 -13.80 -4.71 4.60
N LYS A 72 -13.28 -4.05 5.64
CA LYS A 72 -13.06 -2.60 5.65
C LYS A 72 -11.67 -2.27 5.17
N PHE A 73 -11.58 -1.14 4.46
CA PHE A 73 -10.35 -0.54 3.98
C PHE A 73 -10.38 0.96 4.22
N TYR A 74 -9.22 1.59 4.17
CA TYR A 74 -9.07 3.00 4.44
C TYR A 74 -8.22 3.66 3.37
N ARG A 75 -8.58 4.90 3.03
CA ARG A 75 -7.81 5.74 2.13
C ARG A 75 -7.67 7.13 2.72
N ALA A 76 -6.45 7.63 2.76
CA ALA A 76 -6.16 8.97 3.23
C ALA A 76 -5.83 9.92 2.08
N ARG A 77 -6.20 11.18 2.26
CA ARG A 77 -5.75 12.30 1.43
C ARG A 77 -5.42 13.48 2.34
N THR A 78 -4.33 14.16 2.06
CA THR A 78 -4.00 15.40 2.76
C THR A 78 -4.99 16.49 2.35
N ILE A 79 -5.40 17.32 3.32
CA ILE A 79 -6.22 18.49 3.08
C ILE A 79 -5.27 19.68 3.02
N ASP A 80 -5.29 20.41 1.89
CA ASP A 80 -4.59 21.66 1.77
C ASP A 80 -5.58 22.80 1.99
N VAL A 81 -5.32 23.57 3.04
CA VAL A 81 -6.18 24.71 3.41
C VAL A 81 -6.11 25.84 2.37
N GLN A 82 -5.00 25.91 1.62
CA GLN A 82 -4.78 26.99 0.64
C GLN A 82 -5.46 26.72 -0.72
N ASP A 83 -5.69 25.47 -1.10
CA ASP A 83 -6.24 25.09 -2.41
C ASP A 83 -7.76 24.87 -2.43
N ASN A 84 -8.48 25.35 -1.41
CA ASN A 84 -9.91 25.10 -1.21
C ASN A 84 -10.30 23.65 -0.95
N SER A 85 -9.36 22.73 -0.72
CA SER A 85 -9.69 21.34 -0.44
C SER A 85 -10.49 21.19 0.86
N LEU A 86 -10.33 22.13 1.79
CA LEU A 86 -11.11 22.16 3.02
C LEU A 86 -12.62 22.37 2.75
N LYS A 87 -12.99 23.13 1.68
CA LYS A 87 -14.40 23.35 1.28
C LYS A 87 -15.11 22.09 0.80
N LYS A 88 -14.34 21.08 0.41
CA LYS A 88 -14.86 19.76 0.00
C LYS A 88 -15.16 18.84 1.21
N CYS A 89 -14.79 19.28 2.41
CA CYS A 89 -15.12 18.63 3.65
C CYS A 89 -16.46 19.14 4.18
N GLY A 90 -17.18 18.32 4.93
CA GLY A 90 -18.48 18.68 5.51
C GLY A 90 -18.41 18.88 7.03
N LEU A 91 -19.28 19.72 7.56
CA LEU A 91 -19.55 19.86 8.98
C LEU A 91 -21.03 19.53 9.24
N HIS A 92 -21.30 18.55 10.09
CA HIS A 92 -22.64 18.28 10.56
C HIS A 92 -22.90 19.04 11.88
N TYR A 93 -23.61 20.16 11.80
CA TYR A 93 -23.88 21.01 12.95
C TYR A 93 -24.59 20.30 14.10
N ASN A 94 -25.54 19.43 13.80
CA ASN A 94 -26.32 18.73 14.80
C ASN A 94 -25.52 17.69 15.60
N GLU A 95 -24.43 17.15 15.01
CA GLU A 95 -23.62 16.09 15.61
C GLU A 95 -22.25 16.61 16.07
N GLN A 96 -21.94 17.89 15.81
CA GLN A 96 -20.61 18.48 16.05
C GLN A 96 -19.46 17.64 15.45
N ARG A 97 -19.73 17.02 14.30
CA ARG A 97 -18.85 16.08 13.65
C ARG A 97 -18.31 16.67 12.36
N PHE A 98 -17.00 16.57 12.18
CA PHE A 98 -16.33 16.94 10.94
C PHE A 98 -16.24 15.74 10.03
N PHE A 99 -16.85 15.85 8.84
CA PHE A 99 -16.70 14.87 7.77
C PHE A 99 -15.52 15.23 6.88
N GLY A 100 -14.73 14.21 6.51
CA GLY A 100 -13.73 14.33 5.46
C GLY A 100 -14.37 14.45 4.07
N PHE A 101 -13.59 14.14 3.07
CA PHE A 101 -14.04 14.13 1.68
C PHE A 101 -15.17 13.11 1.47
N ASN A 102 -16.12 13.46 0.62
CA ASN A 102 -17.20 12.58 0.22
C ASN A 102 -16.71 11.46 -0.72
N TRP A 103 -17.64 10.66 -1.25
CA TRP A 103 -17.34 9.58 -2.19
C TRP A 103 -16.51 10.06 -3.39
N ASP A 104 -16.95 11.11 -4.08
CA ASP A 104 -16.31 11.58 -5.30
C ASP A 104 -14.88 12.07 -5.09
N GLU A 105 -14.61 12.67 -3.93
CA GLU A 105 -13.29 13.14 -3.56
C GLU A 105 -12.43 12.05 -2.91
N SER A 106 -13.04 10.96 -2.45
CA SER A 106 -12.33 9.87 -1.76
C SER A 106 -11.99 8.71 -2.67
N LYS A 107 -12.76 8.50 -3.75
CA LYS A 107 -12.49 7.44 -4.73
C LYS A 107 -11.20 7.72 -5.53
N GLU A 108 -10.87 6.86 -6.44
CA GLU A 108 -9.75 7.04 -7.37
C GLU A 108 -9.87 8.34 -8.16
N PRO A 109 -8.76 8.97 -8.56
CA PRO A 109 -8.82 10.14 -9.42
C PRO A 109 -9.29 9.74 -10.83
N PRO A 110 -9.94 10.65 -11.59
CA PRO A 110 -10.11 10.47 -13.03
C PRO A 110 -8.78 10.18 -13.73
N ALA A 111 -8.81 9.42 -14.83
CA ALA A 111 -7.60 8.97 -15.52
C ALA A 111 -6.66 10.13 -15.92
N GLU A 112 -7.22 11.29 -16.27
CA GLU A 112 -6.45 12.50 -16.60
C GLU A 112 -5.66 13.10 -15.44
N PHE A 113 -6.02 12.74 -14.19
CA PHE A 113 -5.35 13.14 -12.95
C PHE A 113 -4.71 11.94 -12.23
N ALA A 114 -4.73 10.76 -12.85
CA ALA A 114 -4.11 9.57 -12.27
C ALA A 114 -2.59 9.64 -12.44
N HIS A 115 -1.90 9.89 -11.33
CA HIS A 115 -0.44 9.83 -11.29
C HIS A 115 0.04 8.40 -11.18
N GLU A 116 1.28 8.19 -11.65
CA GLU A 116 1.93 6.90 -11.50
C GLU A 116 2.02 6.47 -10.04
N GLY A 117 1.87 5.19 -9.82
CA GLY A 117 1.96 4.55 -8.53
C GLY A 117 2.72 3.23 -8.62
N ARG A 118 2.83 2.54 -7.51
CA ARG A 118 3.56 1.27 -7.42
C ARG A 118 3.03 0.20 -8.39
N MET A 119 1.74 0.25 -8.72
CA MET A 119 1.06 -0.79 -9.52
C MET A 119 0.35 -0.22 -10.76
N SER A 120 0.45 1.09 -11.00
CA SER A 120 -0.19 1.78 -12.11
C SER A 120 0.76 2.76 -12.76
N CYS A 121 0.77 2.79 -14.10
CA CYS A 121 1.49 3.80 -14.86
C CYS A 121 0.71 5.13 -14.85
N GLU A 122 1.32 6.20 -15.34
CA GLU A 122 0.64 7.48 -15.53
C GLU A 122 -0.59 7.30 -16.44
N GLY A 123 -1.73 7.83 -16.01
CA GLY A 123 -3.01 7.66 -16.70
C GLY A 123 -3.73 6.32 -16.44
N GLU A 124 -3.09 5.36 -15.78
CA GLU A 124 -3.74 4.14 -15.34
C GLU A 124 -4.35 4.34 -13.95
N VAL A 125 -5.64 4.10 -13.85
CA VAL A 125 -6.39 4.26 -12.59
C VAL A 125 -6.21 3.02 -11.72
N ALA A 126 -5.90 3.24 -10.45
CA ALA A 126 -5.84 2.19 -9.43
C ALA A 126 -6.29 2.75 -8.07
N LEU A 127 -7.04 1.95 -7.32
CA LEU A 127 -7.48 2.29 -5.97
C LEU A 127 -6.48 1.77 -4.95
N TYR A 128 -5.76 2.70 -4.31
CA TYR A 128 -4.81 2.41 -3.24
C TYR A 128 -5.49 2.57 -1.89
N LEU A 129 -5.52 1.49 -1.11
CA LEU A 129 -6.16 1.39 0.19
C LEU A 129 -5.20 0.82 1.23
N ALA A 130 -5.56 0.89 2.51
CA ALA A 130 -4.85 0.25 3.61
C ALA A 130 -5.82 -0.55 4.49
N ASP A 131 -5.28 -1.47 5.30
CA ASP A 131 -6.08 -2.27 6.23
C ASP A 131 -6.52 -1.50 7.48
N ASP A 132 -5.85 -0.41 7.80
CA ASP A 132 -6.17 0.47 8.92
C ASP A 132 -5.93 1.95 8.60
N GLU A 133 -6.50 2.83 9.42
CA GLU A 133 -6.46 4.29 9.22
C GLU A 133 -5.06 4.87 9.39
N ILE A 134 -4.30 4.36 10.35
CA ILE A 134 -2.94 4.86 10.62
C ILE A 134 -2.04 4.55 9.44
N THR A 135 -2.14 3.33 8.90
CA THR A 135 -1.42 2.93 7.69
C THR A 135 -1.79 3.84 6.51
N ALA A 136 -3.09 4.07 6.27
CA ALA A 136 -3.54 4.98 5.22
C ALA A 136 -2.96 6.39 5.40
N CYS A 137 -3.01 6.93 6.62
CA CYS A 137 -2.48 8.26 6.93
C CYS A 137 -0.96 8.35 6.76
N THR A 138 -0.21 7.33 7.17
CA THR A 138 1.26 7.35 7.06
C THR A 138 1.74 7.27 5.60
N GLU A 139 0.99 6.60 4.74
CA GLU A 139 1.33 6.51 3.30
C GLU A 139 1.26 7.87 2.59
N VAL A 140 0.36 8.77 2.98
CA VAL A 140 0.29 10.12 2.39
C VAL A 140 1.30 11.09 2.99
N ARG A 141 2.07 10.67 4.00
CA ARG A 141 3.19 11.42 4.63
C ARG A 141 2.83 12.87 4.95
N PRO A 142 1.78 13.11 5.74
CA PRO A 142 1.31 14.46 6.02
C PRO A 142 2.36 15.23 6.83
N LYS A 143 2.46 16.52 6.61
CA LYS A 143 3.28 17.42 7.42
C LYS A 143 2.70 17.52 8.84
N ILE A 144 3.55 17.92 9.81
CA ILE A 144 3.06 18.26 11.15
C ILE A 144 2.01 19.35 11.05
N ARG A 145 0.91 19.22 11.79
CA ARG A 145 -0.27 20.09 11.77
C ARG A 145 -1.05 20.09 10.45
N GLN A 146 -0.82 19.13 9.57
CA GLN A 146 -1.62 18.96 8.37
C GLN A 146 -2.85 18.12 8.67
N LEU A 147 -3.99 18.54 8.13
CA LEU A 147 -5.23 17.79 8.16
C LEU A 147 -5.20 16.69 7.12
N VAL A 148 -5.82 15.56 7.46
CA VAL A 148 -5.94 14.38 6.61
C VAL A 148 -7.38 13.92 6.61
N SER A 149 -7.98 13.83 5.43
CA SER A 149 -9.27 13.15 5.26
C SER A 149 -9.03 11.66 5.12
N VAL A 150 -9.68 10.87 5.97
CA VAL A 150 -9.62 9.40 5.93
C VAL A 150 -10.99 8.86 5.59
N ALA A 151 -11.09 8.28 4.41
CA ALA A 151 -12.30 7.60 3.96
C ALA A 151 -12.24 6.11 4.29
N LYS A 152 -13.38 5.57 4.68
CA LYS A 152 -13.61 4.15 4.94
C LYS A 152 -14.40 3.54 3.79
N PHE A 153 -13.88 2.45 3.25
CA PHE A 153 -14.51 1.65 2.21
C PHE A 153 -14.87 0.28 2.74
N ARG A 154 -15.87 -0.35 2.16
CA ARG A 154 -16.30 -1.71 2.46
C ARG A 154 -16.38 -2.51 1.16
N LEU A 155 -15.81 -3.71 1.17
CA LEU A 155 -15.92 -4.63 0.06
C LEU A 155 -17.35 -5.18 -0.02
N SER A 156 -17.97 -5.12 -1.20
CA SER A 156 -19.35 -5.51 -1.44
C SER A 156 -19.52 -7.00 -1.81
N GLN A 157 -18.44 -7.68 -2.17
CA GLN A 157 -18.44 -9.12 -2.45
C GLN A 157 -17.04 -9.73 -2.29
N ASP A 158 -16.97 -11.04 -2.17
CA ASP A 158 -15.70 -11.75 -2.06
C ASP A 158 -14.85 -11.63 -3.32
N ILE A 159 -13.56 -11.39 -3.14
CA ILE A 159 -12.58 -11.35 -4.23
C ILE A 159 -11.29 -12.08 -3.87
N HIS A 160 -10.57 -12.51 -4.90
CA HIS A 160 -9.23 -13.06 -4.75
C HIS A 160 -8.19 -12.10 -5.28
N ILE A 161 -7.11 -11.91 -4.52
CA ILE A 161 -5.99 -11.04 -4.86
C ILE A 161 -4.67 -11.73 -4.57
N LEU A 162 -3.57 -11.19 -5.11
CA LEU A 162 -2.23 -11.62 -4.74
C LEU A 162 -1.76 -10.96 -3.44
N ASP A 163 -1.26 -11.77 -2.52
CA ASP A 163 -0.68 -11.33 -1.26
C ASP A 163 0.86 -11.37 -1.29
N PHE A 164 1.47 -10.22 -1.49
CA PHE A 164 2.91 -10.00 -1.39
C PHE A 164 3.32 -9.37 -0.04
N SER A 165 2.40 -9.34 0.94
CA SER A 165 2.68 -8.81 2.28
C SER A 165 3.48 -9.77 3.16
N LYS A 166 3.54 -11.05 2.80
CA LYS A 166 4.23 -12.08 3.58
C LYS A 166 5.74 -11.82 3.63
N ARG A 167 6.32 -12.06 4.79
CA ARG A 167 7.76 -11.95 4.96
C ARG A 167 8.45 -13.14 4.30
N LYS A 168 9.66 -12.91 3.76
CA LYS A 168 10.56 -13.91 3.16
C LYS A 168 10.64 -15.23 3.92
N TYR A 169 10.57 -15.20 5.27
CA TYR A 169 10.75 -16.37 6.13
C TYR A 169 9.44 -17.10 6.47
N SER A 170 8.30 -16.53 6.12
CA SER A 170 6.99 -17.15 6.39
C SER A 170 6.48 -18.01 5.23
N ILE A 171 7.21 -18.05 4.11
CA ILE A 171 6.86 -18.89 2.98
C ILE A 171 7.42 -20.27 3.27
N PRO A 172 6.59 -21.29 3.49
CA PRO A 172 7.03 -22.64 3.80
C PRO A 172 7.49 -23.35 2.52
N LEU A 173 8.48 -22.79 1.83
CA LEU A 173 9.13 -23.51 0.75
C LEU A 173 9.81 -24.72 1.37
N ASN A 174 9.29 -25.89 1.08
CA ASN A 174 9.78 -27.14 1.65
C ASN A 174 11.27 -27.29 1.34
N THR A 175 12.10 -27.30 2.38
CA THR A 175 13.56 -27.32 2.26
C THR A 175 14.10 -28.60 1.60
N ASN A 176 13.25 -29.63 1.52
CA ASN A 176 13.59 -30.91 0.89
C ASN A 176 13.12 -30.98 -0.57
N ASP A 177 12.42 -29.96 -1.08
CA ASP A 177 11.97 -29.93 -2.44
C ASP A 177 13.06 -29.31 -3.33
N SER A 178 13.78 -30.17 -4.06
CA SER A 178 14.86 -29.77 -4.98
C SER A 178 14.39 -28.82 -6.10
N LYS A 179 13.06 -28.69 -6.29
CA LYS A 179 12.44 -27.82 -7.29
C LYS A 179 12.56 -26.34 -6.93
N TYR A 180 12.55 -26.00 -5.63
CA TYR A 180 12.59 -24.62 -5.13
C TYR A 180 13.78 -24.37 -4.21
N ASP A 181 14.94 -24.55 -4.75
CA ASP A 181 16.21 -24.29 -4.07
C ASP A 181 16.40 -22.81 -3.68
N ALA A 182 17.45 -22.52 -2.94
CA ALA A 182 17.85 -21.19 -2.45
C ALA A 182 17.72 -20.07 -3.51
N ASP A 183 17.74 -20.43 -4.77
CA ASP A 183 17.74 -19.56 -5.93
C ASP A 183 16.37 -18.95 -6.25
N VAL A 184 15.35 -19.80 -6.20
CA VAL A 184 13.95 -19.35 -6.38
C VAL A 184 13.55 -18.46 -5.22
N ARG A 185 14.00 -18.77 -3.99
CA ARG A 185 13.81 -17.92 -2.82
C ARG A 185 14.48 -16.55 -3.00
N TYR A 186 15.64 -16.51 -3.64
CA TYR A 186 16.31 -15.25 -3.93
C TYR A 186 15.47 -14.37 -4.86
N LEU A 187 15.05 -14.88 -6.02
CA LEU A 187 14.20 -14.15 -6.97
C LEU A 187 12.94 -13.65 -6.27
N LEU A 188 12.18 -14.55 -5.62
CA LEU A 188 10.95 -14.21 -4.93
C LEU A 188 11.18 -13.16 -3.83
N SER A 189 12.23 -13.32 -3.00
CA SER A 189 12.55 -12.36 -1.96
C SER A 189 12.88 -10.97 -2.48
N LYS A 190 13.53 -10.89 -3.65
CA LYS A 190 13.86 -9.63 -4.30
C LYS A 190 12.60 -8.97 -4.87
N VAL A 191 11.72 -9.77 -5.51
CA VAL A 191 10.44 -9.28 -6.01
C VAL A 191 9.57 -8.76 -4.86
N LEU A 192 9.37 -9.53 -3.79
CA LEU A 192 8.61 -9.09 -2.62
C LEU A 192 9.18 -7.81 -2.00
N PHE A 193 10.51 -7.68 -1.96
CA PHE A 193 11.16 -6.46 -1.48
C PHE A 193 10.85 -5.24 -2.33
N LEU A 194 10.74 -5.38 -3.67
CA LEU A 194 10.39 -4.26 -4.56
C LEU A 194 9.01 -3.68 -4.22
N PHE A 195 8.06 -4.51 -3.78
CA PHE A 195 6.73 -4.05 -3.39
C PHE A 195 6.70 -3.35 -2.03
N THR A 196 7.70 -3.55 -1.18
CA THR A 196 7.74 -2.97 0.18
C THR A 196 8.75 -1.84 0.34
N LYS A 197 9.78 -1.75 -0.51
CA LYS A 197 10.82 -0.72 -0.37
C LYS A 197 10.24 0.69 -0.47
N PRO A 198 10.83 1.70 0.21
CA PRO A 198 10.44 3.09 0.01
C PRO A 198 10.73 3.52 -1.43
N ILE A 199 9.92 4.45 -1.92
CA ILE A 199 10.07 5.03 -3.25
C ILE A 199 10.60 6.44 -3.10
N TYR A 200 11.69 6.73 -3.80
CA TYR A 200 12.34 8.04 -3.80
C TYR A 200 12.27 8.72 -5.17
N ASP A 201 12.16 7.93 -6.24
CA ASP A 201 12.06 8.38 -7.63
C ASP A 201 10.96 7.56 -8.32
N SER A 202 10.24 8.18 -9.24
CA SER A 202 9.20 7.53 -10.06
C SER A 202 9.74 6.31 -10.81
N LYS A 203 11.00 6.33 -11.22
CA LYS A 203 11.68 5.18 -11.84
C LYS A 203 11.70 3.92 -10.98
N ASP A 204 11.57 4.09 -9.66
CA ASP A 204 11.47 2.95 -8.74
C ASP A 204 10.17 2.15 -8.90
N TYR A 205 9.14 2.75 -9.52
CA TYR A 205 7.87 2.08 -9.77
C TYR A 205 7.89 1.14 -10.98
N ILE A 206 8.74 1.39 -11.98
CA ILE A 206 8.69 0.74 -13.31
C ILE A 206 8.63 -0.79 -13.20
N VAL A 207 9.45 -1.38 -12.32
CA VAL A 207 9.52 -2.84 -12.20
C VAL A 207 8.24 -3.40 -11.59
N THR A 208 7.73 -2.78 -10.52
CA THR A 208 6.50 -3.23 -9.87
C THR A 208 5.27 -3.00 -10.74
N GLN A 209 5.23 -1.92 -11.52
CA GLN A 209 4.19 -1.66 -12.53
C GLN A 209 4.15 -2.77 -13.59
N LYS A 210 5.31 -3.17 -14.12
CA LYS A 210 5.39 -4.25 -15.13
C LYS A 210 5.01 -5.61 -14.56
N ILE A 211 5.39 -5.90 -13.32
CA ILE A 211 4.95 -7.13 -12.62
C ILE A 211 3.45 -7.09 -12.37
N ALA A 212 2.91 -5.95 -11.91
CA ALA A 212 1.49 -5.78 -11.67
C ALA A 212 0.67 -5.97 -12.96
N LYS A 213 1.15 -5.39 -14.07
CA LYS A 213 0.54 -5.57 -15.40
C LYS A 213 0.51 -7.03 -15.82
N HIS A 214 1.63 -7.76 -15.67
CA HIS A 214 1.69 -9.19 -15.98
C HIS A 214 0.61 -10.00 -15.25
N TYR A 215 0.42 -9.75 -13.96
CA TYR A 215 -0.60 -10.46 -13.18
C TYR A 215 -2.03 -9.94 -13.44
N ARG A 216 -2.22 -8.66 -13.74
CA ARG A 216 -3.50 -8.10 -14.19
C ARG A 216 -3.97 -8.79 -15.49
N GLU A 217 -3.07 -8.97 -16.46
CA GLU A 217 -3.34 -9.70 -17.70
C GLU A 217 -3.73 -11.18 -17.47
N LYS A 218 -3.34 -11.75 -16.32
CA LYS A 218 -3.75 -13.08 -15.87
C LYS A 218 -5.03 -13.10 -15.03
N GLY A 219 -5.73 -11.97 -14.93
CA GLY A 219 -7.01 -11.85 -14.23
C GLY A 219 -6.90 -11.63 -12.72
N ILE A 220 -5.72 -11.29 -12.21
CA ILE A 220 -5.55 -10.89 -10.81
C ILE A 220 -6.18 -9.51 -10.59
N LYS A 221 -7.08 -9.41 -9.61
CA LYS A 221 -7.90 -8.23 -9.35
C LYS A 221 -7.18 -7.14 -8.55
N GLY A 222 -6.14 -7.51 -7.80
CA GLY A 222 -5.38 -6.58 -6.98
C GLY A 222 -4.27 -7.26 -6.19
N PHE A 223 -3.59 -6.47 -5.39
CA PHE A 223 -2.43 -6.88 -4.61
C PHE A 223 -2.55 -6.43 -3.16
N ALA A 224 -2.03 -7.24 -2.25
CA ALA A 224 -1.69 -6.85 -0.89
C ALA A 224 -0.18 -6.81 -0.71
N TYR A 225 0.37 -5.79 -0.06
CA TYR A 225 1.80 -5.69 0.23
C TYR A 225 2.04 -4.89 1.52
N LYS A 226 3.17 -5.14 2.19
CA LYS A 226 3.49 -4.44 3.43
C LYS A 226 3.70 -2.95 3.21
N SER A 227 3.16 -2.14 4.10
CA SER A 227 3.58 -0.76 4.23
C SER A 227 5.05 -0.69 4.64
N PHE A 228 5.79 0.27 4.09
CA PHE A 228 7.13 0.61 4.56
C PHE A 228 7.05 1.53 5.79
N TYR A 229 6.04 2.38 5.86
CA TYR A 229 5.91 3.45 6.84
C TYR A 229 5.15 3.03 8.11
N SER A 230 4.50 1.86 8.09
CA SER A 230 3.73 1.32 9.21
C SER A 230 3.87 -0.21 9.31
N ASN A 231 3.21 -0.79 10.32
CA ASN A 231 3.11 -2.25 10.44
C ASN A 231 1.95 -2.85 9.63
N GLY A 232 1.12 -2.01 9.00
CA GLY A 232 -0.07 -2.42 8.26
C GLY A 232 0.22 -2.92 6.85
N ILE A 233 -0.86 -3.19 6.14
CA ILE A 233 -0.87 -3.75 4.80
C ILE A 233 -1.55 -2.77 3.85
N ASN A 234 -0.89 -2.48 2.73
CA ASN A 234 -1.44 -1.74 1.62
C ASN A 234 -2.11 -2.69 0.63
N TYR A 235 -3.17 -2.21 0.03
CA TYR A 235 -3.91 -2.89 -1.01
C TYR A 235 -4.00 -2.00 -2.24
N THR A 236 -3.89 -2.61 -3.41
CA THR A 236 -4.13 -1.92 -4.67
C THR A 236 -5.11 -2.74 -5.48
N PHE A 237 -6.17 -2.09 -5.98
CA PHE A 237 -7.16 -2.70 -6.86
C PHE A 237 -7.16 -1.94 -8.18
N PHE A 238 -7.31 -2.69 -9.28
CA PHE A 238 -7.37 -2.09 -10.61
C PHE A 238 -8.76 -1.50 -10.90
N ASP A 239 -8.84 -0.57 -11.85
CA ASP A 239 -10.05 0.20 -12.16
C ASP A 239 -11.28 -0.66 -12.50
N GLU A 240 -11.09 -1.82 -13.13
CA GLU A 240 -12.19 -2.74 -13.47
C GLU A 240 -12.95 -3.25 -12.23
N TYR A 241 -12.39 -3.05 -11.03
CA TYR A 241 -12.94 -3.60 -9.78
C TYR A 241 -13.34 -2.53 -8.76
N MET A 242 -13.36 -1.25 -9.16
CA MET A 242 -13.70 -0.12 -8.27
C MET A 242 -15.13 -0.19 -7.76
N GLU A 243 -16.06 -0.65 -8.60
CA GLU A 243 -17.48 -0.81 -8.24
C GLU A 243 -17.74 -1.84 -7.13
N LEU A 244 -16.71 -2.61 -6.76
CA LEU A 244 -16.79 -3.56 -5.65
C LEU A 244 -16.62 -2.92 -4.27
N PHE A 245 -16.43 -1.60 -4.21
CA PHE A 245 -16.18 -0.89 -2.97
C PHE A 245 -17.28 0.13 -2.68
N ASP A 246 -18.00 -0.08 -1.59
CA ASP A 246 -18.91 0.90 -1.03
C ASP A 246 -18.13 1.90 -0.17
N TRP A 247 -18.30 3.18 -0.40
CA TRP A 247 -17.87 4.20 0.55
C TRP A 247 -18.82 4.21 1.75
N VAL A 248 -18.28 4.18 2.95
CA VAL A 248 -19.06 4.11 4.19
C VAL A 248 -19.18 5.48 4.83
N ASP A 249 -18.04 6.07 5.14
CA ASP A 249 -17.92 7.39 5.74
C ASP A 249 -16.50 7.96 5.52
N SER A 250 -16.29 9.19 5.98
CA SER A 250 -14.96 9.78 6.10
C SER A 250 -14.87 10.66 7.33
N ARG A 251 -13.65 10.84 7.85
CA ARG A 251 -13.37 11.73 8.98
C ARG A 251 -12.09 12.53 8.75
N ILE A 252 -11.93 13.60 9.52
CA ILE A 252 -10.73 14.42 9.49
C ILE A 252 -9.86 14.09 10.69
N LEU A 253 -8.59 13.81 10.41
CA LEU A 253 -7.54 13.63 11.40
C LEU A 253 -6.52 14.76 11.30
N LEU A 254 -5.92 15.13 12.42
CA LEU A 254 -4.81 16.05 12.50
C LEU A 254 -3.52 15.28 12.77
N ASN A 255 -2.51 15.43 11.90
CA ASN A 255 -1.15 14.97 12.22
C ASN A 255 -0.48 15.98 13.14
N TYR A 256 -0.42 15.70 14.43
CA TYR A 256 0.05 16.67 15.42
C TYR A 256 1.53 16.52 15.83
N ALA A 257 2.19 15.42 15.47
CA ALA A 257 3.57 15.18 15.82
C ALA A 257 4.39 14.56 14.69
N SER A 258 5.71 14.72 14.76
CA SER A 258 6.66 14.20 13.78
C SER A 258 6.67 12.66 13.66
N SER A 259 6.16 11.97 14.65
CA SER A 259 6.02 10.50 14.69
C SER A 259 4.74 9.97 14.05
N ASN A 260 4.08 10.76 13.19
CA ASN A 260 2.80 10.40 12.57
C ASN A 260 1.72 10.03 13.61
N GLN A 261 1.58 10.86 14.61
CA GLN A 261 0.51 10.75 15.60
C GLN A 261 -0.71 11.51 15.10
N PHE A 262 -1.85 10.83 15.02
CA PHE A 262 -3.08 11.38 14.49
C PHE A 262 -4.12 11.56 15.59
N LEU A 263 -4.81 12.71 15.55
CA LEU A 263 -5.95 13.01 16.42
C LEU A 263 -7.20 13.17 15.57
N SER A 264 -8.29 12.56 16.01
CA SER A 264 -9.61 12.81 15.44
C SER A 264 -10.07 14.22 15.80
N LEU A 265 -10.64 14.93 14.83
CA LEU A 265 -11.35 16.19 15.08
C LEU A 265 -12.81 15.97 15.53
N ASP A 266 -13.28 14.74 15.53
CA ASP A 266 -14.58 14.37 16.14
C ASP A 266 -14.50 14.54 17.66
N THR A 267 -15.41 15.33 18.24
CA THR A 267 -15.35 15.70 19.64
C THR A 267 -15.50 14.52 20.60
N GLU A 268 -16.23 13.47 20.21
CA GLU A 268 -16.36 12.27 21.05
C GLU A 268 -15.10 11.37 20.95
N GLU A 269 -14.60 11.17 19.75
CA GLU A 269 -13.38 10.38 19.54
C GLU A 269 -12.14 11.10 20.08
N TYR A 270 -12.09 12.43 19.94
CA TYR A 270 -11.04 13.26 20.51
C TYR A 270 -10.89 13.06 22.02
N ARG A 271 -12.01 12.96 22.77
CA ARG A 271 -11.96 12.65 24.22
C ARG A 271 -11.37 11.25 24.46
N LYS A 272 -11.80 10.27 23.68
CA LYS A 272 -11.28 8.89 23.78
C LYS A 272 -9.79 8.82 23.44
N ASP A 273 -9.36 9.52 22.40
CA ASP A 273 -7.95 9.55 21.98
C ASP A 273 -7.07 10.21 23.05
N ILE A 274 -7.54 11.27 23.70
CA ILE A 274 -6.84 11.89 24.82
C ILE A 274 -6.80 10.97 26.04
N ASP A 275 -7.89 10.29 26.35
CA ASP A 275 -7.96 9.38 27.49
C ASP A 275 -7.13 8.11 27.26
N ASN A 276 -7.06 7.62 26.03
CA ASN A 276 -6.23 6.47 25.64
C ASN A 276 -4.74 6.81 25.42
N SER A 277 -4.40 8.09 25.26
CA SER A 277 -3.01 8.55 25.05
C SER A 277 -2.10 8.44 26.29
N TYR A 278 -2.57 7.77 27.35
CA TYR A 278 -1.79 7.49 28.56
C TYR A 278 -0.47 6.74 28.32
N MET A 279 -0.30 6.16 27.14
CA MET A 279 0.89 5.34 26.78
C MET A 279 1.95 6.09 25.98
N ILE A 280 1.77 7.39 25.70
CA ILE A 280 2.74 8.16 24.88
C ILE A 280 3.41 9.22 25.77
N GLU A 281 4.73 9.10 25.94
CA GLU A 281 5.55 9.95 26.81
C GLU A 281 5.55 11.46 26.47
N ASN A 282 5.08 11.84 25.27
CA ASN A 282 4.97 13.23 24.83
C ASN A 282 3.51 13.58 24.52
N LYS A 283 2.71 13.86 25.55
CA LYS A 283 1.35 14.38 25.35
C LYS A 283 1.41 15.78 24.73
N PRO A 284 0.68 16.01 23.62
CA PRO A 284 0.51 17.36 23.13
C PRO A 284 -0.20 18.20 24.19
N ASP A 285 0.19 19.45 24.30
CA ASP A 285 -0.45 20.38 25.22
C ASP A 285 -1.95 20.49 24.86
N LYS A 286 -2.82 20.11 25.81
CA LYS A 286 -4.29 20.15 25.64
C LYS A 286 -4.76 21.54 25.19
N GLN A 287 -4.06 22.58 25.60
CA GLN A 287 -4.37 23.95 25.26
C GLN A 287 -4.05 24.24 23.78
N CYS A 288 -2.93 23.72 23.28
CA CYS A 288 -2.53 23.86 21.87
C CYS A 288 -3.50 23.10 20.93
N ILE A 289 -3.93 21.90 21.31
CA ILE A 289 -4.89 21.12 20.51
C ILE A 289 -6.27 21.79 20.51
N GLY A 290 -6.73 22.26 21.66
CA GLY A 290 -7.98 23.03 21.76
C GLY A 290 -7.99 24.25 20.86
N GLU A 291 -6.87 24.96 20.77
CA GLU A 291 -6.69 26.11 19.90
C GLU A 291 -6.73 25.74 18.41
N ILE A 292 -6.06 24.66 18.01
CA ILE A 292 -6.09 24.17 16.62
C ILE A 292 -7.51 23.76 16.22
N ILE A 293 -8.24 23.06 17.10
CA ILE A 293 -9.63 22.68 16.85
C ILE A 293 -10.52 23.92 16.73
N ARG A 294 -10.32 24.92 17.61
CA ARG A 294 -11.05 26.19 17.56
C ARG A 294 -10.79 26.93 16.24
N GLN A 295 -9.53 27.08 15.84
CA GLN A 295 -9.15 27.72 14.59
C GLN A 295 -9.70 26.97 13.37
N THR A 296 -9.69 25.64 13.40
CA THR A 296 -10.26 24.81 12.33
C THR A 296 -11.77 25.03 12.24
N ARG A 297 -12.48 25.09 13.37
CA ARG A 297 -13.92 25.41 13.40
C ARG A 297 -14.23 26.81 12.88
N GLU A 298 -13.44 27.80 13.27
CA GLU A 298 -13.61 29.16 12.77
C GLU A 298 -13.46 29.26 11.25
N ILE A 299 -12.60 28.45 10.63
CA ILE A 299 -12.46 28.38 9.18
C ILE A 299 -13.74 27.81 8.54
N PHE A 300 -14.35 26.78 9.12
CA PHE A 300 -15.61 26.22 8.63
C PHE A 300 -16.79 27.19 8.85
N ASP A 301 -16.85 27.86 10.00
CA ASP A 301 -17.93 28.79 10.33
C ASP A 301 -17.89 30.07 9.47
N PHE A 302 -16.71 30.49 8.99
CA PHE A 302 -16.55 31.67 8.15
C PHE A 302 -17.14 31.52 6.74
N ASP A 303 -17.16 30.31 6.21
CA ASP A 303 -17.71 30.03 4.87
C ASP A 303 -19.25 30.02 4.85
N ASP A 304 -19.91 29.69 5.96
CA ASP A 304 -21.40 29.69 6.05
C ASP A 304 -22.00 31.11 6.17
N CYS A 305 -21.25 32.08 6.68
CA CYS A 305 -21.72 33.46 6.76
C CYS A 305 -21.74 34.18 5.41
N ASN A 306 -21.02 33.68 4.40
CA ASN A 306 -20.91 34.32 3.07
C ASN A 306 -21.86 33.75 2.01
N THR A 307 -22.66 32.74 2.31
CA THR A 307 -23.61 32.13 1.36
C THR A 307 -25.03 32.65 1.45
N ASN A 308 -25.31 33.59 2.38
CA ASN A 308 -26.63 34.26 2.55
C ASN A 308 -26.59 35.76 2.22
N GLY A 309 -25.82 36.14 1.21
CA GLY A 309 -25.81 37.51 0.66
C GLY A 309 -26.22 37.56 -0.82
#